data_cb10e9fd6987da43ce5aa8e116aa40a9
#
_entry.id   cb10e9fd6987da43ce5aa8e116aa40a9
#
_cell.length_a   1.000
_cell.length_b   1.000
_cell.length_c   1.000
_cell.angle_alpha   90.00
_cell.angle_beta   90.00
_cell.angle_gamma   90.00
#
_symmetry.space_group_name_H-M   'P 1'
#
loop_
_entity.id
_entity.type
_entity.pdbx_description
1 polymer ?
#
loop_
_entity_poly.entity_id
_entity_poly.type
_entity_poly.pdbx_seq_one_letter_code
_entity_poly.pdbx_strand_id
1 'polypeptide(L)'
;MLLNGNTLENFKAYSHDGIYNIVFDHMKRPYNFLDTQTLQELEVLIGVAEKGNYKGIIFSSNKSTFIVGANIKIFVTAHDADDETIDGFLTEGQDVLNRIEDLPIPTCSIMKGTTMGGGLELALACTSRILVKDPVPKDPEYTTLQLTKLALPEVKLGILPSWGGTTRLPRIISPTKAIELICTGRNVKQKESLKIGLVDGIVEYSQAFKEARRIIDELSDSDMMTWAAIRNKKRGPTNLGKMRASITYPIVEYTIRRKQKKMFGDPNRYPSPYKALEVLKETRTMNRDESLELERKAFIPLVRSDECRELVQKFLNGERG
;
A
#
# COMPACT_ATOMS: atom_id res chain seq x y z
N MET A 1 -0.02 -24.82 7.22
CA MET A 1 -0.23 -25.29 5.84
C MET A 1 1.14 -25.55 5.24
N LEU A 2 1.38 -26.74 4.70
CA LEU A 2 2.62 -27.04 3.96
C LEU A 2 2.36 -26.70 2.49
N LEU A 3 3.04 -25.71 1.94
CA LEU A 3 3.07 -25.48 0.50
C LEU A 3 4.43 -25.95 -0.02
N ASN A 4 4.40 -26.93 -0.92
CA ASN A 4 5.61 -27.56 -1.49
C ASN A 4 6.60 -28.11 -0.44
N GLY A 5 6.10 -28.61 0.70
CA GLY A 5 6.92 -29.18 1.79
C GLY A 5 7.46 -28.14 2.79
N ASN A 6 7.29 -26.84 2.57
CA ASN A 6 7.73 -25.79 3.49
C ASN A 6 6.57 -25.22 4.30
N THR A 7 6.80 -24.95 5.57
CA THR A 7 5.85 -24.27 6.46
C THR A 7 5.90 -22.76 6.17
N LEU A 8 4.74 -22.14 5.91
CA LEU A 8 4.67 -20.68 5.82
C LEU A 8 5.02 -20.07 7.18
N GLU A 9 5.98 -19.14 7.21
CA GLU A 9 6.39 -18.43 8.44
C GLU A 9 5.61 -17.13 8.66
N ASN A 10 5.07 -16.54 7.58
CA ASN A 10 4.45 -15.23 7.61
C ASN A 10 2.93 -15.25 7.45
N PHE A 11 2.36 -16.41 7.11
CA PHE A 11 0.95 -16.51 6.76
C PHE A 11 0.24 -17.72 7.36
N LYS A 12 -1.05 -17.53 7.57
CA LYS A 12 -2.05 -18.60 7.62
C LYS A 12 -2.97 -18.44 6.42
N ALA A 13 -3.30 -19.55 5.76
CA ALA A 13 -4.22 -19.51 4.63
C ALA A 13 -5.22 -20.66 4.73
N TYR A 14 -6.49 -20.37 4.48
CA TYR A 14 -7.59 -21.36 4.50
C TYR A 14 -8.75 -20.91 3.62
N SER A 15 -9.53 -21.86 3.16
CA SER A 15 -10.78 -21.58 2.44
C SER A 15 -11.97 -21.78 3.38
N HIS A 16 -12.95 -20.87 3.29
CA HIS A 16 -14.22 -20.97 4.00
C HIS A 16 -15.34 -20.40 3.13
N ASP A 17 -16.36 -21.21 2.85
CA ASP A 17 -17.53 -20.88 2.00
C ASP A 17 -17.14 -20.28 0.63
N GLY A 18 -16.14 -20.86 -0.02
CA GLY A 18 -15.66 -20.42 -1.32
C GLY A 18 -14.78 -19.17 -1.31
N ILE A 19 -14.48 -18.60 -0.14
CA ILE A 19 -13.58 -17.45 0.01
C ILE A 19 -12.22 -17.93 0.50
N TYR A 20 -11.15 -17.53 -0.16
CA TYR A 20 -9.79 -17.80 0.25
C TYR A 20 -9.29 -16.71 1.19
N ASN A 21 -8.94 -17.10 2.42
CA ASN A 21 -8.48 -16.19 3.46
C ASN A 21 -6.96 -16.27 3.55
N ILE A 22 -6.27 -15.16 3.32
CA ILE A 22 -4.83 -14.99 3.47
C ILE A 22 -4.60 -14.08 4.68
N VAL A 23 -4.10 -14.67 5.76
CA VAL A 23 -3.95 -14.01 7.05
C VAL A 23 -2.47 -13.79 7.32
N PHE A 24 -2.02 -12.54 7.36
CA PHE A 24 -0.68 -12.17 7.78
C PHE A 24 -0.50 -12.47 9.28
N ASP A 25 0.49 -13.30 9.60
CA ASP A 25 0.77 -13.74 10.97
C ASP A 25 2.25 -14.10 11.15
N HIS A 26 3.12 -13.13 10.99
CA HIS A 26 4.56 -13.35 11.12
C HIS A 26 4.91 -14.01 12.47
N MET A 27 5.38 -15.26 12.43
CA MET A 27 5.53 -16.10 13.64
C MET A 27 6.50 -15.55 14.69
N LYS A 28 7.58 -14.90 14.23
CA LYS A 28 8.70 -14.47 15.09
C LYS A 28 8.68 -12.98 15.46
N ARG A 29 7.69 -12.21 14.96
CA ARG A 29 7.66 -10.75 15.12
C ARG A 29 6.30 -10.27 15.63
N PRO A 30 6.25 -9.18 16.39
CA PRO A 30 4.99 -8.62 16.88
C PRO A 30 4.19 -7.90 15.79
N TYR A 31 4.81 -7.59 14.64
CA TYR A 31 4.21 -6.91 13.51
C TYR A 31 4.42 -7.68 12.21
N ASN A 32 3.50 -7.52 11.27
CA ASN A 32 3.70 -7.94 9.89
C ASN A 32 4.42 -6.84 9.11
N PHE A 33 5.39 -7.23 8.32
CA PHE A 33 6.08 -6.37 7.35
C PHE A 33 6.34 -7.17 6.07
N LEU A 34 6.66 -6.49 5.00
CA LEU A 34 6.99 -7.12 3.73
C LEU A 34 8.51 -7.12 3.54
N ASP A 35 9.07 -8.29 3.35
CA ASP A 35 10.44 -8.56 2.93
C ASP A 35 10.42 -9.64 1.85
N THR A 36 11.56 -10.00 1.32
CA THR A 36 11.69 -10.99 0.24
C THR A 36 10.99 -12.30 0.59
N GLN A 37 11.18 -12.83 1.80
CA GLN A 37 10.51 -14.08 2.22
C GLN A 37 8.99 -13.92 2.24
N THR A 38 8.49 -12.82 2.79
CA THR A 38 7.04 -12.55 2.83
C THR A 38 6.45 -12.40 1.43
N LEU A 39 7.17 -11.74 0.50
CA LEU A 39 6.73 -11.60 -0.89
C LEU A 39 6.69 -12.97 -1.59
N GLN A 40 7.72 -13.80 -1.44
CA GLN A 40 7.76 -15.15 -2.01
C GLN A 40 6.64 -16.05 -1.47
N GLU A 41 6.39 -16.03 -0.17
CA GLU A 41 5.26 -16.77 0.42
C GLU A 41 3.91 -16.24 -0.10
N LEU A 42 3.76 -14.93 -0.24
CA LEU A 42 2.57 -14.30 -0.78
C LEU A 42 2.37 -14.67 -2.27
N GLU A 43 3.43 -14.66 -3.05
CA GLU A 43 3.40 -15.09 -4.45
C GLU A 43 2.87 -16.50 -4.62
N VAL A 44 3.32 -17.43 -3.78
CA VAL A 44 2.83 -18.82 -3.77
C VAL A 44 1.35 -18.87 -3.44
N LEU A 45 0.89 -18.08 -2.43
CA LEU A 45 -0.53 -18.02 -2.05
C LEU A 45 -1.41 -17.42 -3.15
N ILE A 46 -0.93 -16.40 -3.86
CA ILE A 46 -1.62 -15.87 -5.04
C ILE A 46 -1.68 -16.91 -6.17
N GLY A 47 -0.59 -17.66 -6.40
CA GLY A 47 -0.59 -18.77 -7.36
C GLY A 47 -1.61 -19.87 -7.03
N VAL A 48 -1.89 -20.12 -5.74
CA VAL A 48 -2.98 -21.01 -5.31
C VAL A 48 -4.34 -20.39 -5.63
N ALA A 49 -4.48 -19.10 -5.40
CA ALA A 49 -5.72 -18.38 -5.66
C ALA A 49 -6.06 -18.32 -7.16
N GLU A 50 -5.07 -18.12 -8.02
CA GLU A 50 -5.22 -18.08 -9.49
C GLU A 50 -5.70 -19.43 -10.07
N LYS A 51 -5.28 -20.55 -9.45
CA LYS A 51 -5.62 -21.91 -9.88
C LYS A 51 -6.87 -22.47 -9.19
N GLY A 52 -7.28 -21.84 -8.08
CA GLY A 52 -8.41 -22.29 -7.28
C GLY A 52 -9.75 -21.77 -7.81
N ASN A 53 -10.82 -22.45 -7.42
CA ASN A 53 -12.19 -22.01 -7.71
C ASN A 53 -12.75 -21.25 -6.49
N TYR A 54 -12.30 -20.01 -6.31
CA TYR A 54 -12.72 -19.14 -5.20
C TYR A 54 -13.64 -18.04 -5.70
N LYS A 55 -14.62 -17.65 -4.88
CA LYS A 55 -15.48 -16.48 -5.13
C LYS A 55 -14.72 -15.15 -4.92
N GLY A 56 -13.70 -15.16 -4.08
CA GLY A 56 -12.88 -13.98 -3.78
C GLY A 56 -11.85 -14.28 -2.71
N ILE A 57 -11.05 -13.24 -2.39
CA ILE A 57 -9.96 -13.32 -1.42
C ILE A 57 -10.12 -12.28 -0.33
N ILE A 58 -9.89 -12.67 0.93
CA ILE A 58 -9.78 -11.74 2.06
C ILE A 58 -8.33 -11.72 2.55
N PHE A 59 -7.72 -10.55 2.53
CA PHE A 59 -6.45 -10.28 3.19
C PHE A 59 -6.70 -9.69 4.57
N SER A 60 -6.14 -10.30 5.61
CA SER A 60 -6.30 -9.87 6.99
C SER A 60 -5.03 -10.06 7.81
N SER A 61 -5.05 -9.72 9.09
CA SER A 61 -3.91 -9.86 10.00
C SER A 61 -4.32 -10.45 11.34
N ASN A 62 -3.51 -11.35 11.89
CA ASN A 62 -3.63 -11.83 13.26
C ASN A 62 -2.92 -10.94 14.29
N LYS A 63 -2.21 -9.89 13.86
CA LYS A 63 -1.53 -8.94 14.76
C LYS A 63 -2.47 -7.80 15.15
N SER A 64 -2.04 -6.93 16.07
CA SER A 64 -2.78 -5.71 16.45
C SER A 64 -2.83 -4.66 15.33
N THR A 65 -1.98 -4.80 14.31
CA THR A 65 -1.89 -3.95 13.13
C THR A 65 -2.11 -4.78 11.87
N PHE A 66 -2.34 -4.14 10.73
CA PHE A 66 -2.36 -4.86 9.45
C PHE A 66 -0.93 -5.18 8.99
N ILE A 67 -0.28 -4.29 8.25
CA ILE A 67 1.10 -4.41 7.80
C ILE A 67 1.78 -3.05 7.98
N VAL A 68 2.94 -3.02 8.64
CA VAL A 68 3.61 -1.75 9.01
C VAL A 68 4.57 -1.21 7.96
N GLY A 69 4.65 -1.83 6.79
CA GLY A 69 5.50 -1.42 5.67
C GLY A 69 6.49 -2.49 5.26
N ALA A 70 7.52 -2.11 4.51
CA ALA A 70 8.67 -2.96 4.20
C ALA A 70 9.60 -3.08 5.42
N ASN A 71 10.43 -4.13 5.44
CA ASN A 71 11.49 -4.24 6.44
C ASN A 71 12.56 -3.16 6.18
N ILE A 72 12.58 -2.13 7.02
CA ILE A 72 13.45 -0.95 6.86
C ILE A 72 14.94 -1.32 6.80
N LYS A 73 15.35 -2.46 7.37
CA LYS A 73 16.74 -2.93 7.29
C LYS A 73 17.20 -3.21 5.86
N ILE A 74 16.27 -3.49 4.95
CA ILE A 74 16.57 -3.69 3.52
C ILE A 74 17.17 -2.41 2.93
N PHE A 75 16.74 -1.23 3.35
CA PHE A 75 17.25 0.04 2.83
C PHE A 75 18.69 0.35 3.27
N VAL A 76 19.15 -0.26 4.37
CA VAL A 76 20.56 -0.15 4.78
C VAL A 76 21.46 -0.90 3.80
N THR A 77 21.06 -2.09 3.38
CA THR A 77 21.84 -2.90 2.42
C THR A 77 21.64 -2.45 0.98
N ALA A 78 20.46 -1.92 0.64
CA ALA A 78 20.16 -1.40 -0.70
C ALA A 78 21.04 -0.20 -1.09
N HIS A 79 21.56 0.56 -0.11
CA HIS A 79 22.45 1.67 -0.38
C HIS A 79 23.72 1.25 -1.16
N ASP A 80 24.26 0.07 -0.85
CA ASP A 80 25.51 -0.45 -1.42
C ASP A 80 25.26 -1.49 -2.53
N ALA A 81 23.98 -1.83 -2.81
CA ALA A 81 23.59 -2.77 -3.85
C ALA A 81 23.69 -2.13 -5.25
N ASP A 82 23.83 -2.94 -6.29
CA ASP A 82 23.73 -2.47 -7.68
C ASP A 82 22.28 -2.16 -8.08
N ASP A 83 22.11 -1.47 -9.21
CA ASP A 83 20.79 -1.06 -9.71
C ASP A 83 19.94 -2.26 -10.05
N GLU A 84 20.51 -3.34 -10.58
CA GLU A 84 19.81 -4.56 -10.97
C GLU A 84 19.21 -5.27 -9.75
N THR A 85 19.98 -5.38 -8.66
CA THR A 85 19.51 -5.94 -7.40
C THR A 85 18.35 -5.13 -6.80
N ILE A 86 18.48 -3.80 -6.80
CA ILE A 86 17.41 -2.92 -6.29
C ILE A 86 16.16 -3.02 -7.18
N ASP A 87 16.31 -2.90 -8.50
CA ASP A 87 15.18 -3.00 -9.44
C ASP A 87 14.51 -4.36 -9.37
N GLY A 88 15.28 -5.43 -9.22
CA GLY A 88 14.76 -6.79 -9.04
C GLY A 88 13.84 -6.91 -7.82
N PHE A 89 14.26 -6.41 -6.66
CA PHE A 89 13.44 -6.40 -5.46
C PHE A 89 12.16 -5.55 -5.61
N LEU A 90 12.27 -4.39 -6.24
CA LEU A 90 11.11 -3.53 -6.49
C LEU A 90 10.13 -4.18 -7.47
N THR A 91 10.66 -4.83 -8.51
CA THR A 91 9.86 -5.55 -9.51
C THR A 91 9.12 -6.73 -8.87
N GLU A 92 9.79 -7.55 -8.04
CA GLU A 92 9.16 -8.65 -7.30
C GLU A 92 7.94 -8.17 -6.50
N GLY A 93 8.09 -7.08 -5.75
CA GLY A 93 6.97 -6.51 -4.99
C GLY A 93 5.85 -5.95 -5.88
N GLN A 94 6.20 -5.25 -6.97
CA GLN A 94 5.21 -4.73 -7.92
C GLN A 94 4.45 -5.85 -8.61
N ASP A 95 5.12 -6.93 -9.01
CA ASP A 95 4.52 -8.06 -9.72
C ASP A 95 3.54 -8.82 -8.83
N VAL A 96 3.89 -9.08 -7.57
CA VAL A 96 2.96 -9.70 -6.61
C VAL A 96 1.71 -8.84 -6.43
N LEU A 97 1.86 -7.52 -6.27
CA LEU A 97 0.73 -6.61 -6.12
C LEU A 97 -0.08 -6.45 -7.42
N ASN A 98 0.57 -6.49 -8.58
CA ASN A 98 -0.11 -6.50 -9.88
C ASN A 98 -0.95 -7.76 -10.04
N ARG A 99 -0.43 -8.93 -9.66
CA ARG A 99 -1.19 -10.19 -9.70
C ARG A 99 -2.42 -10.13 -8.80
N ILE A 100 -2.32 -9.56 -7.59
CA ILE A 100 -3.49 -9.35 -6.72
C ILE A 100 -4.53 -8.46 -7.41
N GLU A 101 -4.10 -7.35 -8.02
CA GLU A 101 -4.99 -6.42 -8.73
C GLU A 101 -5.61 -7.03 -9.98
N ASP A 102 -4.90 -7.98 -10.62
CA ASP A 102 -5.28 -8.60 -11.89
C ASP A 102 -6.11 -9.88 -11.73
N LEU A 103 -6.28 -10.38 -10.51
CA LEU A 103 -7.10 -11.55 -10.24
C LEU A 103 -8.50 -11.40 -10.86
N PRO A 104 -9.05 -12.47 -11.44
CA PRO A 104 -10.39 -12.45 -12.04
C PRO A 104 -11.53 -12.49 -11.00
N ILE A 105 -11.19 -12.50 -9.72
CA ILE A 105 -12.09 -12.55 -8.57
C ILE A 105 -11.89 -11.35 -7.65
N PRO A 106 -12.93 -10.87 -6.92
CA PRO A 106 -12.80 -9.74 -6.02
C PRO A 106 -11.86 -10.02 -4.84
N THR A 107 -11.16 -9.00 -4.43
CA THR A 107 -10.27 -9.03 -3.27
C THR A 107 -10.65 -7.96 -2.25
N CYS A 108 -10.64 -8.29 -0.97
CA CYS A 108 -10.93 -7.35 0.11
C CYS A 108 -9.82 -7.36 1.16
N SER A 109 -9.27 -6.21 1.49
CA SER A 109 -8.35 -6.06 2.62
C SER A 109 -9.11 -5.62 3.88
N ILE A 110 -8.92 -6.36 4.98
CA ILE A 110 -9.39 -5.98 6.33
C ILE A 110 -8.22 -5.33 7.05
N MET A 111 -8.17 -4.01 7.05
CA MET A 111 -7.13 -3.23 7.72
C MET A 111 -7.52 -2.95 9.18
N LYS A 112 -6.52 -2.91 10.06
CA LYS A 112 -6.68 -2.47 11.46
C LYS A 112 -5.41 -1.83 11.98
N GLY A 113 -5.55 -0.87 12.88
CA GLY A 113 -4.43 -0.15 13.48
C GLY A 113 -3.51 0.49 12.44
N THR A 114 -2.21 0.27 12.59
CA THR A 114 -1.20 0.81 11.67
C THR A 114 -1.15 0.02 10.36
N THR A 115 -1.27 0.74 9.23
CA THR A 115 -1.10 0.22 7.86
C THR A 115 -0.27 1.24 7.08
N MET A 116 0.99 0.92 6.78
CA MET A 116 1.95 1.88 6.21
C MET A 116 2.71 1.31 5.04
N GLY A 117 3.18 2.19 4.15
CA GLY A 117 4.05 1.84 3.04
C GLY A 117 3.54 0.68 2.22
N GLY A 118 4.38 -0.32 1.97
CA GLY A 118 4.01 -1.54 1.24
C GLY A 118 2.73 -2.22 1.73
N GLY A 119 2.40 -2.10 3.03
CA GLY A 119 1.14 -2.61 3.57
C GLY A 119 -0.08 -1.84 3.07
N LEU A 120 0.03 -0.52 2.91
CA LEU A 120 -1.00 0.28 2.29
C LEU A 120 -1.03 0.06 0.77
N GLU A 121 0.13 -0.11 0.12
CA GLU A 121 0.23 -0.44 -1.30
C GLU A 121 -0.46 -1.76 -1.65
N LEU A 122 -0.31 -2.79 -0.80
CA LEU A 122 -1.06 -4.04 -0.93
C LEU A 122 -2.58 -3.81 -0.81
N ALA A 123 -3.01 -3.04 0.19
CA ALA A 123 -4.43 -2.73 0.35
C ALA A 123 -4.99 -1.95 -0.86
N LEU A 124 -4.19 -1.05 -1.46
CA LEU A 124 -4.56 -0.33 -2.70
C LEU A 124 -4.67 -1.25 -3.92
N ALA A 125 -3.93 -2.36 -3.96
CA ALA A 125 -4.06 -3.36 -5.01
C ALA A 125 -5.38 -4.16 -4.90
N CYS A 126 -5.92 -4.33 -3.69
CA CYS A 126 -7.21 -5.01 -3.48
C CYS A 126 -8.37 -4.24 -4.11
N THR A 127 -9.42 -4.96 -4.50
CA THR A 127 -10.67 -4.40 -5.06
C THR A 127 -11.34 -3.48 -4.06
N SER A 128 -11.46 -3.93 -2.81
CA SER A 128 -12.05 -3.16 -1.72
C SER A 128 -11.17 -3.18 -0.46
N ARG A 129 -11.39 -2.20 0.39
CA ARG A 129 -10.64 -1.92 1.62
C ARG A 129 -11.61 -1.58 2.73
N ILE A 130 -11.73 -2.42 3.72
CA ILE A 130 -12.46 -2.08 4.94
C ILE A 130 -11.49 -1.85 6.10
N LEU A 131 -11.90 -1.01 7.03
CA LEU A 131 -11.12 -0.63 8.19
C LEU A 131 -11.87 -1.04 9.44
N VAL A 132 -11.19 -1.74 10.33
CA VAL A 132 -11.70 -2.01 11.67
C VAL A 132 -11.74 -0.70 12.45
N LYS A 133 -12.83 -0.46 13.14
CA LYS A 133 -13.05 0.72 13.97
C LYS A 133 -11.97 0.82 15.06
N ASP A 134 -11.52 2.04 15.31
CA ASP A 134 -10.56 2.31 16.38
C ASP A 134 -11.11 1.84 17.74
N PRO A 135 -10.27 1.26 18.61
CA PRO A 135 -10.70 0.80 19.92
C PRO A 135 -11.26 1.96 20.77
N VAL A 136 -12.34 1.66 21.48
CA VAL A 136 -12.86 2.57 22.50
C VAL A 136 -12.07 2.32 23.78
N PRO A 137 -11.58 3.34 24.49
CA PRO A 137 -10.90 3.17 25.75
C PRO A 137 -11.76 2.32 26.73
N LYS A 138 -11.15 1.29 27.31
CA LYS A 138 -11.78 0.34 28.25
C LYS A 138 -12.72 -0.72 27.65
N ASP A 139 -12.82 -0.85 26.34
CA ASP A 139 -13.55 -1.96 25.74
C ASP A 139 -12.68 -3.23 25.72
N PRO A 140 -13.08 -4.31 26.40
CA PRO A 140 -12.28 -5.56 26.47
C PRO A 140 -12.02 -6.20 25.10
N GLU A 141 -12.93 -6.05 24.15
CA GLU A 141 -12.81 -6.60 22.80
C GLU A 141 -11.64 -5.96 22.02
N TYR A 142 -11.27 -4.72 22.37
CA TYR A 142 -10.32 -3.91 21.62
C TYR A 142 -9.00 -3.64 22.34
N THR A 143 -8.74 -4.25 23.49
CA THR A 143 -7.56 -3.97 24.33
C THR A 143 -6.22 -4.14 23.60
N THR A 144 -6.18 -5.00 22.58
CA THR A 144 -4.96 -5.27 21.81
C THR A 144 -4.86 -4.45 20.50
N LEU A 145 -5.93 -3.78 20.09
CA LEU A 145 -5.93 -3.01 18.84
C LEU A 145 -5.23 -1.65 19.01
N GLN A 146 -4.57 -1.21 17.98
CA GLN A 146 -3.92 0.10 17.91
C GLN A 146 -4.79 1.10 17.15
N LEU A 147 -4.62 2.39 17.45
CA LEU A 147 -5.29 3.46 16.70
C LEU A 147 -4.87 3.46 15.23
N THR A 148 -5.82 3.75 14.37
CA THR A 148 -5.62 3.80 12.92
C THR A 148 -4.57 4.84 12.52
N LYS A 149 -3.58 4.37 11.75
CA LYS A 149 -2.58 5.18 11.06
C LYS A 149 -2.37 4.61 9.67
N LEU A 150 -2.97 5.22 8.66
CA LEU A 150 -2.77 4.84 7.26
C LEU A 150 -1.84 5.86 6.62
N ALA A 151 -0.73 5.44 6.01
CA ALA A 151 0.21 6.35 5.37
C ALA A 151 1.06 5.68 4.29
N LEU A 152 1.58 6.50 3.38
CA LEU A 152 2.75 6.24 2.55
C LEU A 152 3.88 7.17 3.05
N PRO A 153 4.64 6.77 4.08
CA PRO A 153 5.56 7.66 4.77
C PRO A 153 6.96 7.67 4.17
N GLU A 154 7.18 7.05 3.03
CA GLU A 154 8.47 6.77 2.40
C GLU A 154 9.33 8.02 2.23
N VAL A 155 8.73 9.17 1.89
CA VAL A 155 9.46 10.45 1.78
C VAL A 155 10.10 10.92 3.08
N LYS A 156 9.67 10.40 4.22
CA LYS A 156 10.30 10.66 5.53
C LYS A 156 11.52 9.78 5.80
N LEU A 157 11.74 8.80 4.93
CA LEU A 157 12.91 7.92 4.93
C LEU A 157 13.86 8.23 3.76
N GLY A 158 13.65 9.34 3.05
CA GLY A 158 14.47 9.73 1.90
C GLY A 158 14.18 8.96 0.62
N ILE A 159 13.08 8.23 0.53
CA ILE A 159 12.65 7.47 -0.64
C ILE A 159 11.21 7.85 -1.04
N LEU A 160 10.65 7.20 -2.04
CA LEU A 160 9.24 7.32 -2.42
C LEU A 160 8.55 5.95 -2.41
N PRO A 161 7.19 5.87 -2.35
CA PRO A 161 6.48 4.60 -2.51
C PRO A 161 6.86 3.94 -3.84
N SER A 162 7.19 2.65 -3.80
CA SER A 162 7.80 1.97 -4.96
C SER A 162 7.16 0.63 -5.34
N TRP A 163 6.14 0.21 -4.60
CA TRP A 163 5.31 -0.94 -4.97
C TRP A 163 3.93 -0.54 -5.49
N GLY A 164 3.85 0.66 -6.07
CA GLY A 164 2.69 1.19 -6.74
C GLY A 164 1.88 2.19 -5.94
N GLY A 165 2.40 2.72 -4.85
CA GLY A 165 1.73 3.75 -4.04
C GLY A 165 1.51 5.05 -4.82
N THR A 166 2.52 5.53 -5.54
CA THR A 166 2.40 6.71 -6.42
C THR A 166 1.51 6.43 -7.63
N THR A 167 1.39 5.18 -8.00
CA THR A 167 0.60 4.70 -9.14
C THR A 167 -0.86 4.48 -8.76
N ARG A 168 -1.16 3.74 -7.67
CA ARG A 168 -2.52 3.31 -7.30
C ARG A 168 -3.30 4.36 -6.52
N LEU A 169 -2.68 5.07 -5.59
CA LEU A 169 -3.40 6.02 -4.75
C LEU A 169 -4.11 7.12 -5.56
N PRO A 170 -3.48 7.77 -6.57
CA PRO A 170 -4.15 8.78 -7.41
C PRO A 170 -5.30 8.24 -8.27
N ARG A 171 -5.39 6.90 -8.46
CA ARG A 171 -6.48 6.24 -9.17
C ARG A 171 -7.69 5.95 -8.29
N ILE A 172 -7.49 5.97 -6.97
CA ILE A 172 -8.50 5.61 -5.96
C ILE A 172 -9.12 6.86 -5.35
N ILE A 173 -8.29 7.80 -4.85
CA ILE A 173 -8.77 9.03 -4.20
C ILE A 173 -8.59 10.27 -5.11
N SER A 174 -9.02 11.43 -4.63
CA SER A 174 -8.84 12.68 -5.41
C SER A 174 -7.34 12.98 -5.61
N PRO A 175 -6.96 13.52 -6.79
CA PRO A 175 -5.57 13.83 -7.11
C PRO A 175 -4.88 14.74 -6.10
N THR A 176 -5.57 15.78 -5.65
CA THR A 176 -5.05 16.73 -4.65
C THR A 176 -4.69 16.04 -3.33
N LYS A 177 -5.55 15.11 -2.90
CA LYS A 177 -5.29 14.33 -1.68
C LYS A 177 -4.18 13.32 -1.86
N ALA A 178 -4.12 12.64 -3.00
CA ALA A 178 -3.05 11.69 -3.30
C ALA A 178 -1.68 12.41 -3.28
N ILE A 179 -1.56 13.55 -3.97
CA ILE A 179 -0.35 14.37 -3.96
C ILE A 179 0.02 14.78 -2.52
N GLU A 180 -0.95 15.29 -1.76
CA GLU A 180 -0.70 15.69 -0.37
C GLU A 180 -0.15 14.53 0.46
N LEU A 181 -0.81 13.37 0.42
CA LEU A 181 -0.45 12.21 1.23
C LEU A 181 0.92 11.65 0.88
N ILE A 182 1.20 11.47 -0.41
CA ILE A 182 2.47 10.93 -0.89
C ILE A 182 3.62 11.89 -0.62
N CYS A 183 3.46 13.17 -0.99
CA CYS A 183 4.53 14.17 -0.87
C CYS A 183 4.80 14.63 0.57
N THR A 184 3.96 14.30 1.54
CA THR A 184 4.17 14.65 2.95
C THR A 184 4.36 13.45 3.86
N GLY A 185 3.99 12.26 3.41
CA GLY A 185 4.04 11.05 4.21
C GLY A 185 3.20 11.14 5.51
N ARG A 186 2.18 12.01 5.55
CA ARG A 186 1.38 12.16 6.75
C ARG A 186 0.40 11.02 6.97
N ASN A 187 0.07 10.77 8.21
CA ASN A 187 -0.94 9.80 8.58
C ASN A 187 -2.35 10.28 8.23
N VAL A 188 -3.18 9.35 7.76
CA VAL A 188 -4.63 9.48 7.59
C VAL A 188 -5.30 8.74 8.74
N LYS A 189 -6.21 9.43 9.43
CA LYS A 189 -7.00 8.86 10.53
C LYS A 189 -8.28 8.21 9.97
N GLN A 190 -8.89 7.36 10.77
CA GLN A 190 -10.07 6.57 10.44
C GLN A 190 -11.18 7.38 9.73
N LYS A 191 -11.69 8.44 10.33
CA LYS A 191 -12.78 9.25 9.74
C LYS A 191 -12.37 9.93 8.43
N GLU A 192 -11.12 10.38 8.33
CA GLU A 192 -10.60 10.99 7.12
C GLU A 192 -10.50 9.97 6.00
N SER A 193 -10.04 8.74 6.28
CA SER A 193 -9.86 7.70 5.27
C SER A 193 -11.16 7.36 4.54
N LEU A 194 -12.27 7.26 5.28
CA LEU A 194 -13.59 7.07 4.69
C LEU A 194 -14.04 8.29 3.87
N LYS A 195 -13.87 9.50 4.42
CA LYS A 195 -14.28 10.74 3.76
C LYS A 195 -13.59 10.96 2.40
N ILE A 196 -12.31 10.58 2.28
CA ILE A 196 -11.55 10.76 1.04
C ILE A 196 -11.66 9.56 0.08
N GLY A 197 -12.37 8.49 0.46
CA GLY A 197 -12.53 7.27 -0.33
C GLY A 197 -11.29 6.36 -0.35
N LEU A 198 -10.41 6.50 0.66
CA LEU A 198 -9.27 5.59 0.81
C LEU A 198 -9.71 4.22 1.29
N VAL A 199 -10.76 4.16 2.11
CA VAL A 199 -11.43 2.93 2.53
C VAL A 199 -12.91 2.96 2.13
N ASP A 200 -13.49 1.80 1.90
CA ASP A 200 -14.87 1.64 1.45
C ASP A 200 -15.84 1.53 2.62
N GLY A 201 -15.36 1.17 3.81
CA GLY A 201 -16.15 1.06 5.03
C GLY A 201 -15.32 1.05 6.31
N ILE A 202 -15.98 1.38 7.43
CA ILE A 202 -15.45 1.27 8.78
C ILE A 202 -16.42 0.40 9.57
N VAL A 203 -15.93 -0.68 10.15
CA VAL A 203 -16.75 -1.72 10.80
C VAL A 203 -16.22 -2.09 12.17
N GLU A 204 -17.08 -2.58 13.05
CA GLU A 204 -16.66 -3.19 14.31
C GLU A 204 -15.79 -4.43 14.05
N TYR A 205 -14.86 -4.73 14.94
CA TYR A 205 -13.93 -5.85 14.79
C TYR A 205 -14.66 -7.18 14.57
N SER A 206 -15.68 -7.46 15.37
CA SER A 206 -16.50 -8.67 15.28
C SER A 206 -17.30 -8.80 13.96
N GLN A 207 -17.49 -7.71 13.23
CA GLN A 207 -18.23 -7.69 11.95
C GLN A 207 -17.33 -7.67 10.71
N ALA A 208 -15.99 -7.54 10.89
CA ALA A 208 -15.08 -7.29 9.78
C ALA A 208 -15.10 -8.38 8.70
N PHE A 209 -15.03 -9.64 9.10
CA PHE A 209 -15.09 -10.76 8.15
C PHE A 209 -16.47 -10.92 7.49
N LYS A 210 -17.56 -10.65 8.23
CA LYS A 210 -18.92 -10.68 7.68
C LYS A 210 -19.09 -9.61 6.61
N GLU A 211 -18.61 -8.41 6.85
CA GLU A 211 -18.69 -7.30 5.89
C GLU A 211 -17.79 -7.53 4.67
N ALA A 212 -16.56 -8.01 4.84
CA ALA A 212 -15.68 -8.35 3.73
C ALA A 212 -16.31 -9.44 2.84
N ARG A 213 -16.95 -10.44 3.44
CA ARG A 213 -17.69 -11.47 2.71
C ARG A 213 -18.86 -10.87 1.92
N ARG A 214 -19.68 -10.03 2.55
CA ARG A 214 -20.82 -9.36 1.89
C ARG A 214 -20.34 -8.59 0.65
N ILE A 215 -19.26 -7.84 0.76
CA ILE A 215 -18.67 -7.10 -0.37
C ILE A 215 -18.21 -8.06 -1.48
N ILE A 216 -17.56 -9.16 -1.12
CA ILE A 216 -17.11 -10.16 -2.11
C ILE A 216 -18.32 -10.79 -2.82
N ASP A 217 -19.34 -11.22 -2.08
CA ASP A 217 -20.54 -11.84 -2.66
C ASP A 217 -21.24 -10.85 -3.63
N GLU A 218 -21.43 -9.58 -3.23
CA GLU A 218 -22.01 -8.55 -4.09
C GLU A 218 -21.19 -8.28 -5.36
N LEU A 219 -19.86 -8.28 -5.25
CA LEU A 219 -18.98 -8.09 -6.41
C LEU A 219 -18.92 -9.33 -7.31
N SER A 220 -18.98 -10.54 -6.73
CA SER A 220 -18.99 -11.79 -7.49
C SER A 220 -20.29 -11.97 -8.27
N ASP A 221 -21.42 -11.52 -7.70
CA ASP A 221 -22.72 -11.57 -8.32
C ASP A 221 -22.95 -10.40 -9.31
N SER A 222 -22.03 -9.41 -9.33
CA SER A 222 -22.12 -8.29 -10.28
C SER A 222 -21.83 -8.76 -11.70
N ASP A 223 -22.41 -8.03 -12.67
CA ASP A 223 -22.15 -8.32 -14.07
C ASP A 223 -20.67 -8.12 -14.45
N MET A 224 -20.25 -8.80 -15.51
CA MET A 224 -18.87 -8.76 -16.00
C MET A 224 -18.44 -7.34 -16.43
N MET A 225 -19.39 -6.47 -16.80
CA MET A 225 -19.13 -5.08 -17.19
C MET A 225 -18.77 -4.23 -15.97
N THR A 226 -19.46 -4.40 -14.85
CA THR A 226 -19.16 -3.69 -13.59
C THR A 226 -17.77 -4.08 -13.09
N TRP A 227 -17.43 -5.37 -13.14
CA TRP A 227 -16.10 -5.85 -12.76
C TRP A 227 -14.99 -5.30 -13.67
N ALA A 228 -15.21 -5.35 -14.99
CA ALA A 228 -14.27 -4.79 -15.98
C ALA A 228 -14.07 -3.28 -15.77
N ALA A 229 -15.10 -2.53 -15.42
CA ALA A 229 -15.01 -1.09 -15.15
C ALA A 229 -14.14 -0.79 -13.91
N ILE A 230 -14.27 -1.59 -12.83
CA ILE A 230 -13.43 -1.46 -11.62
C ILE A 230 -11.97 -1.72 -11.96
N ARG A 231 -11.65 -2.79 -12.70
CA ARG A 231 -10.29 -3.12 -13.13
C ARG A 231 -9.70 -2.06 -14.05
N ASN A 232 -10.46 -1.61 -15.06
CA ASN A 232 -10.01 -0.61 -16.03
C ASN A 232 -9.74 0.75 -15.35
N LYS A 233 -10.51 1.11 -14.34
CA LYS A 233 -10.26 2.32 -13.55
C LYS A 233 -8.88 2.30 -12.88
N LYS A 234 -8.44 1.14 -12.42
CA LYS A 234 -7.13 0.97 -11.76
C LYS A 234 -5.96 0.92 -12.74
N ARG A 235 -6.16 0.38 -13.94
CA ARG A 235 -5.12 0.23 -14.97
C ARG A 235 -4.96 1.44 -15.88
N GLY A 236 -6.03 2.21 -16.08
CA GLY A 236 -6.04 3.38 -16.95
C GLY A 236 -5.26 4.58 -16.40
N PRO A 237 -5.22 5.69 -17.13
CA PRO A 237 -4.62 6.94 -16.67
C PRO A 237 -5.20 7.39 -15.33
N THR A 238 -4.38 8.06 -14.52
CA THR A 238 -4.79 8.51 -13.18
C THR A 238 -5.92 9.53 -13.24
N ASN A 239 -6.65 9.69 -12.13
CA ASN A 239 -7.58 10.81 -11.98
C ASN A 239 -6.88 12.18 -12.12
N LEU A 240 -5.55 12.24 -11.96
CA LEU A 240 -4.72 13.43 -12.23
C LEU A 240 -4.78 13.85 -13.70
N GLY A 241 -4.82 12.90 -14.64
CA GLY A 241 -4.96 13.19 -16.08
C GLY A 241 -6.31 13.79 -16.45
N LYS A 242 -7.34 13.53 -15.65
CA LYS A 242 -8.69 14.10 -15.81
C LYS A 242 -8.84 15.51 -15.24
N MET A 243 -7.90 15.97 -14.41
CA MET A 243 -7.88 17.38 -13.96
C MET A 243 -7.64 18.24 -15.20
N ARG A 244 -8.48 19.27 -15.40
CA ARG A 244 -8.22 20.30 -16.40
C ARG A 244 -6.84 20.89 -16.13
N ALA A 245 -5.85 20.35 -16.82
CA ALA A 245 -4.42 20.42 -16.50
C ALA A 245 -3.85 21.86 -16.47
N SER A 246 -4.54 22.81 -17.10
CA SER A 246 -4.00 24.18 -17.27
C SER A 246 -4.16 25.09 -16.05
N ILE A 247 -5.18 24.90 -15.22
CA ILE A 247 -5.50 25.86 -14.13
C ILE A 247 -5.31 25.27 -12.74
N THR A 248 -5.73 24.03 -12.52
CA THR A 248 -5.78 23.44 -11.15
C THR A 248 -4.44 22.87 -10.71
N TYR A 249 -3.67 22.29 -11.64
CA TYR A 249 -2.40 21.65 -11.31
C TYR A 249 -1.32 22.64 -10.80
N PRO A 250 -1.09 23.81 -11.43
CA PRO A 250 -0.12 24.78 -10.93
C PRO A 250 -0.42 25.26 -9.51
N ILE A 251 -1.70 25.44 -9.16
CA ILE A 251 -2.11 25.86 -7.81
C ILE A 251 -1.82 24.76 -6.80
N VAL A 252 -2.14 23.51 -7.13
CA VAL A 252 -1.84 22.35 -6.28
C VAL A 252 -0.33 22.20 -6.10
N GLU A 253 0.43 22.24 -7.20
CA GLU A 253 1.88 22.16 -7.18
C GLU A 253 2.50 23.25 -6.31
N TYR A 254 2.10 24.51 -6.48
CA TYR A 254 2.57 25.63 -5.66
C TYR A 254 2.29 25.41 -4.17
N THR A 255 1.06 24.99 -3.85
CA THR A 255 0.66 24.75 -2.46
C THR A 255 1.46 23.60 -1.82
N ILE A 256 1.68 22.51 -2.56
CA ILE A 256 2.44 21.37 -2.09
C ILE A 256 3.92 21.71 -1.95
N ARG A 257 4.54 22.39 -2.92
CA ARG A 257 5.94 22.83 -2.82
C ARG A 257 6.18 23.75 -1.62
N ARG A 258 5.24 24.65 -1.34
CA ARG A 258 5.30 25.48 -0.12
C ARG A 258 5.22 24.65 1.15
N LYS A 259 4.35 23.64 1.19
CA LYS A 259 4.22 22.72 2.32
C LYS A 259 5.48 21.85 2.50
N GLN A 260 6.01 21.31 1.40
CA GLN A 260 7.27 20.56 1.38
C GLN A 260 8.43 21.39 1.91
N LYS A 261 8.61 22.62 1.42
CA LYS A 261 9.65 23.54 1.90
C LYS A 261 9.55 23.81 3.40
N LYS A 262 8.32 23.92 3.94
CA LYS A 262 8.09 24.09 5.39
C LYS A 262 8.42 22.83 6.18
N MET A 263 8.14 21.64 5.65
CA MET A 263 8.29 20.36 6.35
C MET A 263 9.70 19.78 6.23
N PHE A 264 10.28 19.85 5.05
CA PHE A 264 11.53 19.17 4.69
C PHE A 264 12.69 20.14 4.40
N GLY A 265 12.41 21.41 4.10
CA GLY A 265 13.44 22.43 3.84
C GLY A 265 13.96 22.42 2.40
N ASP A 266 15.27 22.38 2.22
CA ASP A 266 15.96 22.51 0.94
C ASP A 266 15.78 21.25 0.08
N PRO A 267 15.30 21.37 -1.19
CA PRO A 267 15.19 20.25 -2.12
C PRO A 267 16.52 19.53 -2.41
N ASN A 268 17.64 20.23 -2.33
CA ASN A 268 18.96 19.62 -2.56
C ASN A 268 19.38 18.72 -1.40
N ARG A 269 18.92 19.02 -0.18
CA ARG A 269 19.19 18.21 1.01
C ARG A 269 18.18 17.09 1.21
N TYR A 270 16.91 17.35 0.85
CA TYR A 270 15.79 16.42 1.01
C TYR A 270 15.03 16.25 -0.32
N PRO A 271 15.64 15.56 -1.32
CA PRO A 271 15.05 15.45 -2.66
C PRO A 271 13.81 14.58 -2.74
N SER A 272 13.66 13.58 -1.87
CA SER A 272 12.61 12.57 -2.03
C SER A 272 11.17 13.09 -2.07
N PRO A 273 10.73 14.07 -1.24
CA PRO A 273 9.38 14.61 -1.35
C PRO A 273 9.13 15.34 -2.68
N TYR A 274 10.15 16.03 -3.18
CA TYR A 274 10.07 16.77 -4.46
C TYR A 274 10.08 15.82 -5.64
N LYS A 275 10.88 14.76 -5.59
CA LYS A 275 10.90 13.71 -6.61
C LYS A 275 9.57 12.96 -6.69
N ALA A 276 8.94 12.68 -5.54
CA ALA A 276 7.60 12.11 -5.51
C ALA A 276 6.56 12.98 -6.23
N LEU A 277 6.65 14.31 -6.10
CA LEU A 277 5.78 15.23 -6.82
C LEU A 277 6.03 15.20 -8.35
N GLU A 278 7.29 15.09 -8.78
CA GLU A 278 7.67 14.95 -10.19
C GLU A 278 7.10 13.65 -10.78
N VAL A 279 7.31 12.52 -10.11
CA VAL A 279 6.74 11.22 -10.51
C VAL A 279 5.23 11.30 -10.68
N LEU A 280 4.51 11.87 -9.72
CA LEU A 280 3.06 12.04 -9.81
C LEU A 280 2.64 12.96 -10.98
N LYS A 281 3.45 13.95 -11.34
CA LYS A 281 3.23 14.83 -12.48
C LYS A 281 3.40 14.10 -13.80
N GLU A 282 4.46 13.31 -13.93
CA GLU A 282 4.77 12.58 -15.16
C GLU A 282 3.78 11.43 -15.38
N THR A 283 3.48 10.64 -14.34
CA THR A 283 2.62 9.45 -14.43
C THR A 283 1.13 9.76 -14.62
N ARG A 284 0.69 11.02 -14.54
CA ARG A 284 -0.73 11.40 -14.58
C ARG A 284 -1.49 10.94 -15.84
N THR A 285 -0.80 10.78 -16.96
CA THR A 285 -1.37 10.36 -18.25
C THR A 285 -0.92 8.95 -18.66
N MET A 286 -0.03 8.35 -17.91
CA MET A 286 0.50 7.01 -18.15
C MET A 286 -0.47 5.92 -17.69
N ASN A 287 -0.40 4.76 -18.31
CA ASN A 287 -1.04 3.56 -17.79
C ASN A 287 -0.32 3.05 -16.51
N ARG A 288 -0.83 1.97 -15.91
CA ARG A 288 -0.26 1.40 -14.69
C ARG A 288 1.19 0.98 -14.86
N ASP A 289 1.48 0.24 -15.89
CA ASP A 289 2.78 -0.42 -16.06
C ASP A 289 3.88 0.61 -16.37
N GLU A 290 3.61 1.59 -17.22
CA GLU A 290 4.49 2.75 -17.47
C GLU A 290 4.73 3.56 -16.17
N SER A 291 3.69 3.74 -15.37
CA SER A 291 3.79 4.46 -14.09
C SER A 291 4.65 3.72 -13.08
N LEU A 292 4.52 2.40 -12.99
CA LEU A 292 5.30 1.54 -12.10
C LEU A 292 6.79 1.51 -12.49
N GLU A 293 7.08 1.47 -13.80
CA GLU A 293 8.45 1.56 -14.29
C GLU A 293 9.12 2.90 -13.92
N LEU A 294 8.41 4.01 -14.12
CA LEU A 294 8.92 5.33 -13.74
C LEU A 294 9.12 5.45 -12.21
N GLU A 295 8.22 4.86 -11.42
CA GLU A 295 8.30 4.81 -9.97
C GLU A 295 9.59 4.11 -9.51
N ARG A 296 9.93 2.93 -10.09
CA ARG A 296 11.19 2.22 -9.81
C ARG A 296 12.42 3.03 -10.19
N LYS A 297 12.44 3.57 -11.42
CA LYS A 297 13.55 4.42 -11.89
C LYS A 297 13.81 5.64 -11.01
N ALA A 298 12.75 6.20 -10.44
CA ALA A 298 12.86 7.34 -9.53
C ALA A 298 13.31 6.92 -8.10
N PHE A 299 13.02 5.70 -7.68
CA PHE A 299 13.41 5.18 -6.36
C PHE A 299 14.91 4.89 -6.24
N ILE A 300 15.52 4.28 -7.27
CA ILE A 300 16.91 3.81 -7.23
C ILE A 300 17.92 4.89 -6.80
N PRO A 301 17.93 6.09 -7.41
CA PRO A 301 18.86 7.14 -6.96
C PRO A 301 18.54 7.66 -5.56
N LEU A 302 17.29 7.61 -5.12
CA LEU A 302 16.90 8.07 -3.78
C LEU A 302 17.41 7.13 -2.69
N VAL A 303 17.27 5.81 -2.84
CA VAL A 303 17.70 4.84 -1.82
C VAL A 303 19.21 4.88 -1.60
N ARG A 304 19.98 5.34 -2.60
CA ARG A 304 21.44 5.53 -2.53
C ARG A 304 21.87 6.89 -2.03
N SER A 305 20.94 7.81 -1.81
CA SER A 305 21.23 9.16 -1.35
C SER A 305 21.72 9.17 0.11
N ASP A 306 22.57 10.16 0.44
CA ASP A 306 22.95 10.41 1.83
C ASP A 306 21.73 10.76 2.70
N GLU A 307 20.70 11.41 2.11
CA GLU A 307 19.41 11.65 2.77
C GLU A 307 18.79 10.35 3.28
N CYS A 308 18.64 9.36 2.39
CA CYS A 308 18.04 8.08 2.76
C CYS A 308 18.85 7.39 3.87
N ARG A 309 20.18 7.33 3.73
CA ARG A 309 21.07 6.74 4.74
C ARG A 309 20.88 7.40 6.10
N GLU A 310 20.90 8.73 6.16
CA GLU A 310 20.75 9.50 7.40
C GLU A 310 19.37 9.26 8.04
N LEU A 311 18.30 9.34 7.26
CA LEU A 311 16.93 9.21 7.76
C LEU A 311 16.60 7.77 8.21
N VAL A 312 17.06 6.77 7.47
CA VAL A 312 16.92 5.36 7.85
C VAL A 312 17.70 5.07 9.14
N GLN A 313 18.92 5.58 9.28
CA GLN A 313 19.72 5.40 10.52
C GLN A 313 19.03 6.06 11.72
N LYS A 314 18.54 7.29 11.59
CA LYS A 314 17.75 7.96 12.63
C LYS A 314 16.53 7.16 13.06
N PHE A 315 15.80 6.64 12.07
CA PHE A 315 14.62 5.81 12.34
C PHE A 315 14.98 4.54 13.13
N LEU A 316 16.07 3.84 12.75
CA LEU A 316 16.54 2.64 13.43
C LEU A 316 17.01 2.91 14.86
N ASN A 317 17.56 4.10 15.11
CA ASN A 317 17.97 4.56 16.45
C ASN A 317 16.77 5.02 17.31
N GLY A 318 15.54 5.01 16.78
CA GLY A 318 14.35 5.48 17.49
C GLY A 318 14.24 7.02 17.60
N GLU A 319 15.07 7.74 16.84
CA GLU A 319 15.03 9.20 16.75
C GLU A 319 13.79 9.61 15.92
N ARG A 320 12.95 10.46 16.51
CA ARG A 320 11.79 11.00 15.78
C ARG A 320 12.24 12.10 14.83
N GLY A 321 12.04 11.88 13.53
CA GLY A 321 12.19 12.92 12.51
C GLY A 321 11.03 13.93 12.54
#